data_33261d455c6bc149b6f72bb114ff1bc6
#
_entry.id   33261d455c6bc149b6f72bb114ff1bc6
#
_cell.length_a   1.000
_cell.length_b   1.000
_cell.length_c   1.000
_cell.angle_alpha   90.00
_cell.angle_beta   90.00
_cell.angle_gamma   90.00
#
_symmetry.space_group_name_H-M   'P 1'
#
loop_
_entity.id
_entity.type
_entity.pdbx_description
1 polymer ?
#
loop_
_entity_poly.entity_id
_entity_poly.type
_entity_poly.pdbx_seq_one_letter_code
_entity_poly.pdbx_strand_id
1 'polypeptide(L)'
;NPRPPFITSTLQQEAARKLKFSADQTMRTAQSLYEKAHITYMRTDSPVIVLEGITQIRNVIEDRYGSKYLTSQSRTYKSKSKQAQEAHEAIRPTNAGKYPSGAGLSGDEARLYELIWNRAVSSQMESADVTQTDIFISSSDQNLIFKATGTQIIFNGFLEVYEESKDDEENTSDTRLSEKLELGDKFEITSISPEQHFTKAPPRFTEASLIKELEEKGIGRPSTYASIMNSIKKREYASLENKQFKPANKGRVVVAFLDSYFLDYFKYDFTADMEESLDQIAKGELLWTNLLDKFWEGFEPSVNSVLELSNREVLEKLNQVLKERLFPSGDSCPKCSGVLTLKNSPKFGPFIGCSEYDETG
;
A
#
# COMPACT_ATOMS: atom_id res chain seq x y z
N ASN A 1 14.48 -15.31 -0.07
CA ASN A 1 15.22 -14.42 0.85
C ASN A 1 14.26 -13.69 1.78
N PRO A 2 14.62 -13.49 3.06
CA PRO A 2 13.81 -12.72 3.99
C PRO A 2 13.72 -11.25 3.57
N ARG A 3 12.63 -10.62 3.96
CA ARG A 3 12.41 -9.19 3.73
C ARG A 3 13.12 -8.33 4.78
N PRO A 4 13.39 -7.05 4.50
CA PRO A 4 13.93 -6.12 5.47
C PRO A 4 13.03 -5.99 6.72
N PRO A 5 13.58 -5.58 7.87
CA PRO A 5 12.80 -5.16 9.02
C PRO A 5 11.79 -4.08 8.64
N PHE A 6 10.77 -3.88 9.47
CA PHE A 6 9.75 -2.89 9.17
C PHE A 6 10.27 -1.46 9.21
N ILE A 7 9.82 -0.70 8.25
CA ILE A 7 9.70 0.76 8.27
C ILE A 7 8.22 1.12 8.43
N THR A 8 7.89 2.39 8.65
CA THR A 8 6.51 2.81 8.90
C THR A 8 5.54 2.34 7.83
N SER A 9 5.87 2.54 6.56
CA SER A 9 5.00 2.17 5.43
C SER A 9 4.76 0.67 5.37
N THR A 10 5.81 -0.15 5.49
CA THR A 10 5.68 -1.61 5.43
C THR A 10 4.99 -2.20 6.66
N LEU A 11 5.15 -1.59 7.84
CA LEU A 11 4.40 -1.97 9.03
C LEU A 11 2.90 -1.73 8.84
N GLN A 12 2.52 -0.56 8.34
CA GLN A 12 1.11 -0.23 8.06
C GLN A 12 0.51 -1.18 7.02
N GLN A 13 1.24 -1.50 5.97
CA GLN A 13 0.81 -2.43 4.93
C GLN A 13 0.54 -3.83 5.49
N GLU A 14 1.50 -4.40 6.22
CA GLU A 14 1.37 -5.75 6.77
C GLU A 14 0.35 -5.84 7.92
N ALA A 15 0.26 -4.82 8.76
CA ALA A 15 -0.78 -4.75 9.78
C ALA A 15 -2.19 -4.69 9.17
N ALA A 16 -2.36 -3.98 8.05
CA ALA A 16 -3.63 -3.96 7.31
C ALA A 16 -3.96 -5.33 6.71
N ARG A 17 -2.98 -6.04 6.15
CA ARG A 17 -3.17 -7.36 5.54
C ARG A 17 -3.42 -8.44 6.59
N LYS A 18 -2.53 -8.59 7.57
CA LYS A 18 -2.55 -9.69 8.56
C LYS A 18 -3.47 -9.43 9.74
N LEU A 19 -3.45 -8.23 10.30
CA LEU A 19 -4.18 -7.89 11.52
C LEU A 19 -5.52 -7.22 11.24
N LYS A 20 -5.74 -6.78 10.00
CA LYS A 20 -6.92 -5.99 9.57
C LYS A 20 -7.01 -4.64 10.27
N PHE A 21 -5.87 -4.09 10.68
CA PHE A 21 -5.77 -2.76 11.28
C PHE A 21 -5.82 -1.68 10.21
N SER A 22 -6.44 -0.55 10.51
CA SER A 22 -6.25 0.65 9.71
C SER A 22 -4.86 1.25 9.94
N ALA A 23 -4.39 2.11 9.04
CA ALA A 23 -3.13 2.81 9.21
C ALA A 23 -3.09 3.62 10.52
N ASP A 24 -4.18 4.28 10.88
CA ASP A 24 -4.31 5.04 12.13
C ASP A 24 -4.28 4.13 13.37
N GLN A 25 -4.99 2.99 13.35
CA GLN A 25 -4.95 2.00 14.44
C GLN A 25 -3.55 1.44 14.59
N THR A 26 -2.87 1.12 13.50
CA THR A 26 -1.49 0.63 13.51
C THR A 26 -0.56 1.64 14.20
N MET A 27 -0.66 2.92 13.82
CA MET A 27 0.22 3.96 14.38
C MET A 27 -0.08 4.26 15.84
N ARG A 28 -1.33 4.27 16.27
CA ARG A 28 -1.68 4.43 17.70
C ARG A 28 -1.18 3.27 18.55
N THR A 29 -1.34 2.05 18.07
CA THR A 29 -0.85 0.85 18.77
C THR A 29 0.68 0.82 18.81
N ALA A 30 1.35 1.17 17.71
CA ALA A 30 2.81 1.26 17.67
C ALA A 30 3.35 2.36 18.58
N GLN A 31 2.66 3.52 18.68
CA GLN A 31 3.00 4.59 19.61
C GLN A 31 2.95 4.08 21.06
N SER A 32 1.88 3.36 21.43
CA SER A 32 1.78 2.78 22.78
C SER A 32 2.88 1.76 23.08
N LEU A 33 3.23 0.91 22.11
CA LEU A 33 4.35 -0.03 22.27
C LEU A 33 5.70 0.68 22.44
N TYR A 34 5.92 1.76 21.69
CA TYR A 34 7.12 2.58 21.83
C TYR A 34 7.21 3.27 23.19
N GLU A 35 6.13 3.92 23.65
CA GLU A 35 6.08 4.60 24.95
C GLU A 35 6.30 3.65 26.13
N LYS A 36 5.92 2.37 25.97
CA LYS A 36 6.19 1.27 26.91
C LYS A 36 7.57 0.63 26.71
N ALA A 37 8.41 1.19 25.84
CA ALA A 37 9.74 0.69 25.51
C ALA A 37 9.77 -0.77 24.99
N HIS A 38 8.72 -1.25 24.32
CA HIS A 38 8.69 -2.58 23.70
C HIS A 38 9.31 -2.60 22.32
N ILE A 39 9.21 -1.50 21.57
CA ILE A 39 9.74 -1.37 20.21
C ILE A 39 10.57 -0.08 20.07
N THR A 40 11.39 -0.03 19.05
CA THR A 40 12.08 1.20 18.58
C THR A 40 11.07 2.20 18.02
N TYR A 41 11.53 3.42 17.73
CA TYR A 41 10.66 4.47 17.23
C TYR A 41 9.94 4.07 15.92
N MET A 42 8.62 4.21 15.91
CA MET A 42 7.75 3.68 14.85
C MET A 42 7.65 4.59 13.61
N ARG A 43 8.15 5.81 13.64
CA ARG A 43 8.17 6.70 12.47
C ARG A 43 9.57 6.74 11.87
N THR A 44 9.84 5.82 10.98
CA THR A 44 11.13 5.66 10.32
C THR A 44 10.96 5.14 8.89
N ASP A 45 11.83 5.55 8.01
CA ASP A 45 12.02 5.04 6.66
C ASP A 45 13.33 4.23 6.53
N SER A 46 14.06 4.04 7.63
CA SER A 46 15.29 3.28 7.69
C SER A 46 15.04 1.81 8.00
N PRO A 47 15.46 0.86 7.15
CA PRO A 47 15.40 -0.58 7.44
C PRO A 47 16.65 -1.08 8.18
N VAL A 48 17.53 -0.20 8.63
CA VAL A 48 18.81 -0.54 9.27
C VAL A 48 18.57 -0.90 10.73
N ILE A 49 19.16 -2.00 11.19
CA ILE A 49 19.22 -2.37 12.61
C ILE A 49 20.62 -2.08 13.12
N VAL A 50 20.75 -1.45 14.28
CA VAL A 50 22.05 -1.22 14.94
C VAL A 50 22.69 -2.55 15.37
N LEU A 51 24.02 -2.59 15.45
CA LEU A 51 24.78 -3.81 15.70
C LEU A 51 24.34 -4.56 16.97
N GLU A 52 24.02 -3.84 18.04
CA GLU A 52 23.52 -4.44 19.28
C GLU A 52 22.20 -5.20 19.05
N GLY A 53 21.24 -4.59 18.30
CA GLY A 53 19.98 -5.21 17.94
C GLY A 53 20.17 -6.46 17.06
N ILE A 54 21.08 -6.39 16.10
CA ILE A 54 21.45 -7.55 15.27
C ILE A 54 21.98 -8.68 16.14
N THR A 55 22.88 -8.38 17.08
CA THR A 55 23.48 -9.39 17.98
C THR A 55 22.40 -10.06 18.83
N GLN A 56 21.49 -9.29 19.43
CA GLN A 56 20.38 -9.84 20.22
C GLN A 56 19.47 -10.74 19.37
N ILE A 57 19.11 -10.33 18.16
CA ILE A 57 18.26 -11.12 17.25
C ILE A 57 18.98 -12.42 16.87
N ARG A 58 20.26 -12.37 16.53
CA ARG A 58 21.02 -13.56 16.14
C ARG A 58 21.15 -14.56 17.27
N ASN A 59 21.38 -14.12 18.52
CA ASN A 59 21.36 -15.01 19.68
C ASN A 59 20.00 -15.69 19.84
N VAL A 60 18.90 -14.95 19.67
CA VAL A 60 17.53 -15.53 19.71
C VAL A 60 17.32 -16.58 18.63
N ILE A 61 17.83 -16.34 17.40
CA ILE A 61 17.73 -17.33 16.31
C ILE A 61 18.49 -18.60 16.66
N GLU A 62 19.71 -18.47 17.16
CA GLU A 62 20.55 -19.61 17.52
C GLU A 62 19.94 -20.42 18.66
N ASP A 63 19.50 -19.76 19.73
CA ASP A 63 18.93 -20.40 20.92
C ASP A 63 17.61 -21.11 20.65
N ARG A 64 16.74 -20.51 19.81
CA ARG A 64 15.38 -21.01 19.61
C ARG A 64 15.21 -21.92 18.41
N TYR A 65 15.92 -21.63 17.31
CA TYR A 65 15.75 -22.33 16.03
C TYR A 65 16.97 -23.16 15.66
N GLY A 66 18.11 -22.88 16.29
CA GLY A 66 19.37 -23.58 16.06
C GLY A 66 20.24 -22.92 14.96
N SER A 67 21.51 -23.30 14.96
CA SER A 67 22.54 -22.70 14.09
C SER A 67 22.25 -22.83 12.58
N LYS A 68 21.49 -23.83 12.16
CA LYS A 68 21.10 -24.00 10.75
C LYS A 68 20.21 -22.87 10.20
N TYR A 69 19.50 -22.16 11.09
CA TYR A 69 18.67 -21.02 10.73
C TYR A 69 19.41 -19.68 10.77
N LEU A 70 20.66 -19.68 11.22
CA LEU A 70 21.47 -18.50 11.36
C LEU A 70 22.40 -18.35 10.14
N THR A 71 22.34 -17.17 9.49
CA THR A 71 23.28 -16.85 8.40
C THR A 71 24.72 -16.76 8.90
N SER A 72 25.69 -17.09 8.05
CA SER A 72 27.12 -16.97 8.39
C SER A 72 27.52 -15.52 8.71
N GLN A 73 26.93 -14.55 8.00
CA GLN A 73 27.14 -13.13 8.24
C GLN A 73 25.78 -12.47 8.50
N SER A 74 25.79 -11.38 9.30
CA SER A 74 24.59 -10.57 9.52
C SER A 74 24.08 -9.96 8.22
N ARG A 75 22.76 -9.98 8.02
CA ARG A 75 22.15 -9.32 6.87
C ARG A 75 22.06 -7.82 7.11
N THR A 76 22.46 -7.06 6.12
CA THR A 76 22.34 -5.60 6.11
C THR A 76 21.36 -5.18 5.03
N TYR A 77 20.53 -4.21 5.35
CA TYR A 77 19.53 -3.66 4.44
C TYR A 77 19.79 -2.18 4.22
N LYS A 78 19.65 -1.73 2.99
CA LYS A 78 19.81 -0.32 2.63
C LYS A 78 18.43 0.31 2.46
N SER A 79 18.26 1.55 2.86
CA SER A 79 17.10 2.32 2.51
C SER A 79 17.02 2.50 1.00
N LYS A 80 15.81 2.39 0.45
CA LYS A 80 15.53 2.74 -0.95
C LYS A 80 15.38 4.26 -1.10
N SER A 81 15.02 4.94 -0.02
CA SER A 81 14.96 6.39 0.02
C SER A 81 16.34 6.96 -0.01
N LYS A 82 16.63 7.83 -0.97
CA LYS A 82 17.88 8.64 -1.01
C LYS A 82 18.02 9.56 0.20
N GLN A 83 16.98 9.65 1.01
CA GLN A 83 16.74 10.65 2.05
C GLN A 83 16.50 10.04 3.42
N ALA A 84 16.77 8.72 3.59
CA ALA A 84 16.67 8.10 4.91
C ALA A 84 17.48 8.92 5.91
N GLN A 85 16.82 9.42 6.95
CA GLN A 85 17.50 10.08 8.05
C GLN A 85 18.41 9.04 8.70
N GLU A 86 19.72 9.17 8.51
CA GLU A 86 20.73 8.20 8.96
C GLU A 86 20.68 7.93 10.48
N ALA A 87 20.03 8.81 11.24
CA ALA A 87 19.86 8.70 12.69
C ALA A 87 18.77 7.70 13.13
N HIS A 88 17.92 7.22 12.22
CA HIS A 88 16.82 6.33 12.57
C HIS A 88 17.15 4.87 12.24
N GLU A 89 16.74 3.97 13.11
CA GLU A 89 16.78 2.53 12.86
C GLU A 89 15.37 1.98 12.49
N ALA A 90 15.36 0.72 12.03
CA ALA A 90 14.13 -0.01 11.71
C ALA A 90 13.23 -0.22 12.94
N ILE A 91 11.95 -0.48 12.70
CA ILE A 91 11.00 -0.85 13.74
C ILE A 91 11.28 -2.30 14.15
N ARG A 92 11.74 -2.48 15.39
CA ARG A 92 12.08 -3.77 15.96
C ARG A 92 11.76 -3.82 17.46
N PRO A 93 11.72 -5.01 18.08
CA PRO A 93 11.68 -5.08 19.54
C PRO A 93 12.98 -4.48 20.13
N THR A 94 12.84 -3.74 21.22
CA THR A 94 14.00 -3.20 21.98
C THR A 94 14.80 -4.31 22.64
N ASN A 95 14.12 -5.40 23.01
CA ASN A 95 14.71 -6.62 23.53
C ASN A 95 14.15 -7.82 22.74
N ALA A 96 14.94 -8.37 21.83
CA ALA A 96 14.55 -9.52 21.03
C ALA A 96 14.29 -10.80 21.84
N GLY A 97 14.95 -10.93 23.01
CA GLY A 97 14.73 -12.05 23.94
C GLY A 97 13.36 -12.02 24.63
N LYS A 98 12.63 -10.91 24.53
CA LYS A 98 11.25 -10.80 25.05
C LYS A 98 10.28 -11.33 23.99
N TYR A 99 10.01 -12.63 24.05
CA TYR A 99 9.12 -13.29 23.08
C TYR A 99 7.68 -12.77 23.14
N PRO A 100 6.94 -12.80 22.03
CA PRO A 100 5.54 -12.33 22.01
C PRO A 100 4.65 -12.95 23.07
N SER A 101 4.75 -14.25 23.32
CA SER A 101 3.99 -14.97 24.35
C SER A 101 4.33 -14.58 25.79
N GLY A 102 5.54 -14.04 26.03
CA GLY A 102 6.03 -13.62 27.35
C GLY A 102 6.16 -12.10 27.51
N ALA A 103 5.69 -11.31 26.54
CA ALA A 103 5.88 -9.87 26.55
C ALA A 103 4.97 -9.13 27.56
N GLY A 104 3.97 -9.81 28.15
CA GLY A 104 3.02 -9.20 29.08
C GLY A 104 2.04 -8.24 28.38
N LEU A 105 1.88 -8.38 27.06
CA LEU A 105 0.98 -7.57 26.23
C LEU A 105 -0.32 -8.33 25.96
N SER A 106 -1.37 -7.59 25.64
CA SER A 106 -2.69 -8.16 25.30
C SER A 106 -3.35 -7.40 24.16
N GLY A 107 -4.38 -8.00 23.55
CA GLY A 107 -5.18 -7.36 22.50
C GLY A 107 -4.35 -6.93 21.29
N ASP A 108 -4.59 -5.71 20.84
CA ASP A 108 -3.94 -5.18 19.62
C ASP A 108 -2.43 -4.96 19.79
N GLU A 109 -1.99 -4.61 21.01
CA GLU A 109 -0.56 -4.47 21.30
C GLU A 109 0.20 -5.80 21.16
N ALA A 110 -0.36 -6.89 21.68
CA ALA A 110 0.25 -8.21 21.56
C ALA A 110 0.36 -8.64 20.08
N ARG A 111 -0.71 -8.45 19.33
CA ARG A 111 -0.76 -8.81 17.89
C ARG A 111 0.23 -7.99 17.04
N LEU A 112 0.32 -6.69 17.29
CA LEU A 112 1.25 -5.82 16.56
C LEU A 112 2.69 -6.08 16.97
N TYR A 113 2.96 -6.31 18.26
CA TYR A 113 4.29 -6.66 18.75
C TYR A 113 4.77 -7.99 18.14
N GLU A 114 3.92 -9.01 18.09
CA GLU A 114 4.22 -10.28 17.45
C GLU A 114 4.59 -10.11 15.97
N LEU A 115 3.83 -9.31 15.24
CA LEU A 115 4.10 -9.01 13.84
C LEU A 115 5.48 -8.35 13.67
N ILE A 116 5.81 -7.36 14.52
CA ILE A 116 7.10 -6.65 14.50
C ILE A 116 8.24 -7.60 14.89
N TRP A 117 8.07 -8.39 15.93
CA TRP A 117 9.05 -9.34 16.40
C TRP A 117 9.39 -10.38 15.33
N ASN A 118 8.37 -11.02 14.77
CA ASN A 118 8.51 -12.02 13.73
C ASN A 118 9.26 -11.47 12.50
N ARG A 119 8.93 -10.25 12.06
CA ARG A 119 9.59 -9.62 10.94
C ARG A 119 11.06 -9.28 11.23
N ALA A 120 11.35 -8.75 12.42
CA ALA A 120 12.71 -8.40 12.80
C ALA A 120 13.59 -9.65 12.91
N VAL A 121 13.09 -10.73 13.54
CA VAL A 121 13.83 -11.98 13.68
C VAL A 121 14.03 -12.65 12.32
N SER A 122 12.98 -12.80 11.52
CA SER A 122 13.08 -13.41 10.19
C SER A 122 14.05 -12.69 9.28
N SER A 123 14.22 -11.38 9.45
CA SER A 123 15.15 -10.57 8.64
C SER A 123 16.61 -11.00 8.78
N GLN A 124 16.98 -11.63 9.87
CA GLN A 124 18.34 -12.10 10.15
C GLN A 124 18.50 -13.61 9.98
N MET A 125 17.43 -14.31 9.60
CA MET A 125 17.45 -15.78 9.41
C MET A 125 18.00 -16.18 8.04
N GLU A 126 18.33 -17.47 7.91
CA GLU A 126 18.73 -18.07 6.64
C GLU A 126 17.56 -18.07 5.64
N SER A 127 17.91 -18.06 4.36
CA SER A 127 16.92 -18.13 3.28
C SER A 127 16.17 -19.46 3.29
N ALA A 128 14.95 -19.46 2.81
CA ALA A 128 14.26 -20.72 2.52
C ALA A 128 14.81 -21.33 1.23
N ASP A 129 14.96 -22.66 1.23
CA ASP A 129 15.27 -23.41 0.03
C ASP A 129 13.99 -23.99 -0.56
N VAL A 130 13.71 -23.58 -1.80
CA VAL A 130 12.49 -23.96 -2.50
C VAL A 130 12.86 -24.55 -3.84
N THR A 131 12.37 -25.75 -4.10
CA THR A 131 12.49 -26.41 -5.41
C THR A 131 11.19 -26.23 -6.16
N GLN A 132 11.27 -25.71 -7.37
CA GLN A 132 10.17 -25.66 -8.32
C GLN A 132 10.43 -26.74 -9.40
N THR A 133 9.44 -27.60 -9.59
CA THR A 133 9.49 -28.65 -10.61
C THR A 133 8.45 -28.38 -11.68
N ASP A 134 8.88 -28.25 -12.92
CA ASP A 134 8.01 -28.17 -14.09
C ASP A 134 7.95 -29.55 -14.75
N ILE A 135 6.75 -30.10 -14.89
CA ILE A 135 6.51 -31.37 -15.58
C ILE A 135 5.85 -31.06 -16.90
N PHE A 136 6.42 -31.61 -17.97
CA PHE A 136 5.87 -31.51 -19.31
C PHE A 136 5.40 -32.88 -19.75
N ILE A 137 4.11 -33.01 -20.06
CA ILE A 137 3.48 -34.23 -20.53
C ILE A 137 3.09 -34.01 -21.98
N SER A 138 3.69 -34.78 -22.89
CA SER A 138 3.37 -34.71 -24.32
C SER A 138 2.38 -35.80 -24.72
N SER A 139 1.48 -35.50 -25.65
CA SER A 139 0.66 -36.51 -26.31
C SER A 139 1.54 -37.46 -27.14
N SER A 140 1.04 -38.67 -27.46
CA SER A 140 1.77 -39.66 -28.23
C SER A 140 2.18 -39.18 -29.62
N ASP A 141 1.44 -38.25 -30.23
CA ASP A 141 1.72 -37.59 -31.51
C ASP A 141 2.55 -36.30 -31.35
N GLN A 142 2.94 -35.93 -30.13
CA GLN A 142 3.72 -34.72 -29.78
C GLN A 142 3.07 -33.37 -30.19
N ASN A 143 1.79 -33.36 -30.55
CA ASN A 143 1.09 -32.15 -30.96
C ASN A 143 0.56 -31.32 -29.75
N LEU A 144 0.38 -31.96 -28.61
CA LEU A 144 -0.11 -31.30 -27.39
C LEU A 144 0.93 -31.48 -26.27
N ILE A 145 1.18 -30.39 -25.57
CA ILE A 145 2.04 -30.38 -24.38
C ILE A 145 1.25 -29.79 -23.22
N PHE A 146 1.09 -30.59 -22.16
CA PHE A 146 0.51 -30.12 -20.88
C PHE A 146 1.66 -29.78 -19.95
N LYS A 147 1.52 -28.69 -19.21
CA LYS A 147 2.48 -28.26 -18.19
C LYS A 147 1.83 -28.31 -16.83
N ALA A 148 2.49 -28.97 -15.87
CA ALA A 148 2.18 -28.86 -14.46
C ALA A 148 3.39 -28.30 -13.71
N THR A 149 3.16 -27.38 -12.80
CA THR A 149 4.20 -26.78 -11.96
C THR A 149 3.88 -27.07 -10.51
N GLY A 150 4.84 -27.61 -9.77
CA GLY A 150 4.73 -27.80 -8.34
C GLY A 150 5.90 -27.16 -7.61
N THR A 151 5.67 -26.76 -6.37
CA THR A 151 6.66 -26.11 -5.52
C THR A 151 6.80 -26.92 -4.23
N GLN A 152 8.04 -27.22 -3.84
CA GLN A 152 8.36 -27.92 -2.60
C GLN A 152 9.36 -27.09 -1.78
N ILE A 153 9.04 -26.86 -0.51
CA ILE A 153 9.97 -26.23 0.43
C ILE A 153 10.86 -27.33 1.01
N ILE A 154 12.16 -27.29 0.73
CA ILE A 154 13.16 -28.22 1.22
C ILE A 154 13.65 -27.81 2.61
N PHE A 155 13.81 -26.50 2.80
CA PHE A 155 14.19 -25.89 4.08
C PHE A 155 13.40 -24.61 4.29
N ASN A 156 12.68 -24.51 5.41
CA ASN A 156 11.82 -23.37 5.71
C ASN A 156 12.60 -22.05 5.85
N GLY A 157 13.83 -22.11 6.42
CA GLY A 157 14.58 -20.88 6.68
C GLY A 157 13.75 -19.85 7.43
N PHE A 158 13.74 -18.60 6.94
CA PHE A 158 12.95 -17.51 7.55
C PHE A 158 11.43 -17.75 7.53
N LEU A 159 10.90 -18.60 6.66
CA LEU A 159 9.47 -18.93 6.60
C LEU A 159 8.98 -19.65 7.86
N GLU A 160 9.89 -20.21 8.66
CA GLU A 160 9.55 -20.80 9.98
C GLU A 160 8.93 -19.76 10.92
N VAL A 161 9.29 -18.48 10.76
CA VAL A 161 8.87 -17.40 11.64
C VAL A 161 7.92 -16.44 10.95
N TYR A 162 8.15 -16.17 9.68
CA TYR A 162 7.43 -15.11 8.99
C TYR A 162 7.25 -15.35 7.50
N GLU A 163 6.00 -15.30 7.08
CA GLU A 163 5.60 -15.23 5.67
C GLU A 163 4.89 -13.90 5.38
N GLU A 164 5.23 -13.25 4.27
CA GLU A 164 4.63 -11.97 3.86
C GLU A 164 3.29 -12.20 3.18
N SER A 165 2.29 -11.36 3.51
CA SER A 165 0.99 -11.41 2.86
C SER A 165 1.05 -10.78 1.47
N LYS A 166 0.30 -11.35 0.52
CA LYS A 166 0.08 -10.77 -0.80
C LYS A 166 -1.24 -9.98 -0.82
N ASP A 167 -1.33 -8.96 -1.68
CA ASP A 167 -2.56 -8.18 -1.85
C ASP A 167 -3.66 -8.96 -2.58
N ASP A 168 -3.25 -9.84 -3.50
CA ASP A 168 -4.14 -10.75 -4.21
C ASP A 168 -3.93 -12.16 -3.65
N GLU A 169 -4.97 -12.68 -2.99
CA GLU A 169 -5.12 -14.12 -2.78
C GLU A 169 -5.48 -14.78 -4.14
N GLU A 170 -4.58 -14.71 -5.11
CA GLU A 170 -4.62 -15.74 -6.12
C GLU A 170 -4.32 -17.04 -5.40
N ASN A 171 -5.33 -17.92 -5.40
CA ASN A 171 -5.18 -19.32 -5.01
C ASN A 171 -4.01 -19.91 -5.84
N THR A 172 -2.80 -19.70 -5.37
CA THR A 172 -1.71 -20.58 -5.75
C THR A 172 -2.11 -21.92 -5.11
N SER A 173 -2.84 -22.72 -5.87
CA SER A 173 -3.02 -24.11 -5.52
C SER A 173 -1.62 -24.65 -5.27
N ASP A 174 -1.34 -24.95 -4.00
CA ASP A 174 -0.11 -25.61 -3.60
C ASP A 174 -0.19 -27.03 -4.20
N THR A 175 0.10 -27.11 -5.48
CA THR A 175 0.05 -28.37 -6.23
C THR A 175 1.29 -29.14 -5.80
N ARG A 176 1.13 -29.93 -4.76
CA ARG A 176 2.14 -30.91 -4.37
C ARG A 176 2.20 -31.96 -5.49
N LEU A 177 3.23 -31.85 -6.30
CA LEU A 177 3.52 -32.92 -7.25
C LEU A 177 3.91 -34.19 -6.48
N SER A 178 3.48 -35.32 -7.00
CA SER A 178 3.90 -36.64 -6.44
C SER A 178 5.43 -36.74 -6.48
N GLU A 179 6.04 -37.16 -5.37
CA GLU A 179 7.50 -37.28 -5.21
C GLU A 179 8.15 -38.37 -6.08
N LYS A 180 7.37 -39.13 -6.87
CA LYS A 180 7.82 -40.32 -7.59
C LYS A 180 7.50 -40.28 -9.09
N LEU A 181 7.71 -39.16 -9.74
CA LEU A 181 7.56 -39.08 -11.19
C LEU A 181 8.91 -39.22 -11.86
N GLU A 182 9.01 -40.18 -12.81
CA GLU A 182 10.22 -40.41 -13.59
C GLU A 182 10.05 -40.01 -15.07
N LEU A 183 11.16 -39.76 -15.70
CA LEU A 183 11.15 -39.41 -17.13
C LEU A 183 10.67 -40.62 -17.96
N GLY A 184 9.60 -40.43 -18.71
CA GLY A 184 9.00 -41.46 -19.54
C GLY A 184 7.78 -42.13 -18.93
N ASP A 185 7.37 -41.74 -17.73
CA ASP A 185 6.09 -42.17 -17.14
C ASP A 185 4.93 -41.88 -18.09
N LYS A 186 3.97 -42.78 -18.13
CA LYS A 186 2.77 -42.64 -18.95
C LYS A 186 1.57 -42.32 -18.09
N PHE A 187 0.78 -41.38 -18.55
CA PHE A 187 -0.42 -40.91 -17.87
C PHE A 187 -1.63 -41.13 -18.74
N GLU A 188 -2.75 -41.54 -18.13
CA GLU A 188 -4.06 -41.57 -18.77
C GLU A 188 -4.85 -40.32 -18.41
N ILE A 189 -5.43 -39.68 -19.43
CA ILE A 189 -6.28 -38.52 -19.21
C ILE A 189 -7.65 -39.01 -18.70
N THR A 190 -7.96 -38.74 -17.45
CA THR A 190 -9.24 -39.13 -16.83
C THR A 190 -10.34 -38.09 -17.12
N SER A 191 -10.00 -36.82 -17.19
CA SER A 191 -10.93 -35.75 -17.51
C SER A 191 -10.22 -34.51 -18.05
N ILE A 192 -10.91 -33.74 -18.88
CA ILE A 192 -10.47 -32.43 -19.38
C ILE A 192 -11.58 -31.44 -19.00
N SER A 193 -11.27 -30.44 -18.20
CA SER A 193 -12.18 -29.36 -17.83
C SER A 193 -11.73 -28.06 -18.48
N PRO A 194 -12.39 -27.59 -19.55
CA PRO A 194 -12.08 -26.29 -20.12
C PRO A 194 -12.63 -25.18 -19.23
N GLU A 195 -11.76 -24.22 -18.87
CA GLU A 195 -12.16 -23.04 -18.09
C GLU A 195 -11.93 -21.77 -18.93
N GLN A 196 -12.94 -20.93 -18.98
CA GLN A 196 -12.84 -19.64 -19.65
C GLN A 196 -12.40 -18.59 -18.63
N HIS A 197 -11.28 -17.92 -18.91
CA HIS A 197 -10.74 -16.83 -18.09
C HIS A 197 -10.86 -15.51 -18.85
N PHE A 198 -11.19 -14.46 -18.13
CA PHE A 198 -11.24 -13.10 -18.66
C PHE A 198 -10.22 -12.23 -17.91
N THR A 199 -9.61 -11.29 -18.63
CA THR A 199 -8.79 -10.26 -17.99
C THR A 199 -9.65 -9.42 -17.05
N LYS A 200 -9.13 -9.17 -15.86
CA LYS A 200 -9.80 -8.34 -14.84
C LYS A 200 -9.21 -6.94 -14.87
N ALA A 201 -10.02 -5.93 -14.59
CA ALA A 201 -9.52 -4.59 -14.34
C ALA A 201 -8.58 -4.61 -13.11
N PRO A 202 -7.58 -3.69 -13.05
CA PRO A 202 -6.76 -3.55 -11.86
C PRO A 202 -7.64 -3.39 -10.59
N PRO A 203 -7.27 -4.02 -9.48
CA PRO A 203 -8.04 -3.92 -8.24
C PRO A 203 -8.04 -2.47 -7.72
N ARG A 204 -9.08 -2.10 -6.97
CA ARG A 204 -9.11 -0.83 -6.26
C ARG A 204 -8.09 -0.83 -5.13
N PHE A 205 -7.57 0.35 -4.82
CA PHE A 205 -6.65 0.48 -3.71
C PHE A 205 -7.29 0.09 -2.37
N THR A 206 -6.56 -0.70 -1.60
CA THR A 206 -6.74 -0.86 -0.16
C THR A 206 -5.91 0.19 0.57
N GLU A 207 -6.03 0.34 1.90
CA GLU A 207 -5.10 1.20 2.66
C GLU A 207 -3.64 0.74 2.45
N ALA A 208 -3.41 -0.56 2.45
CA ALA A 208 -2.07 -1.12 2.24
C ALA A 208 -1.50 -0.80 0.85
N SER A 209 -2.25 -1.07 -0.21
CA SER A 209 -1.76 -0.83 -1.58
C SER A 209 -1.67 0.67 -1.91
N LEU A 210 -2.52 1.52 -1.30
CA LEU A 210 -2.41 2.97 -1.47
C LEU A 210 -1.18 3.54 -0.76
N ILE A 211 -0.86 3.08 0.45
CA ILE A 211 0.37 3.48 1.16
C ILE A 211 1.61 3.05 0.36
N LYS A 212 1.59 1.83 -0.20
CA LYS A 212 2.66 1.35 -1.06
C LYS A 212 2.85 2.26 -2.29
N GLU A 213 1.78 2.60 -2.98
CA GLU A 213 1.81 3.48 -4.15
C GLU A 213 2.32 4.89 -3.80
N LEU A 214 1.89 5.46 -2.66
CA LEU A 214 2.39 6.75 -2.18
C LEU A 214 3.89 6.71 -1.90
N GLU A 215 4.36 5.66 -1.22
CA GLU A 215 5.79 5.45 -0.95
C GLU A 215 6.61 5.33 -2.25
N GLU A 216 6.15 4.51 -3.20
CA GLU A 216 6.82 4.30 -4.48
C GLU A 216 6.90 5.58 -5.32
N LYS A 217 5.92 6.48 -5.18
CA LYS A 217 5.90 7.80 -5.84
C LYS A 217 6.60 8.91 -5.04
N GLY A 218 7.12 8.63 -3.86
CA GLY A 218 7.76 9.63 -3.00
C GLY A 218 6.80 10.62 -2.36
N ILE A 219 5.50 10.31 -2.33
CA ILE A 219 4.44 11.15 -1.77
C ILE A 219 4.16 10.74 -0.32
N GLY A 220 4.22 11.70 0.58
CA GLY A 220 4.06 11.46 2.01
C GLY A 220 5.35 10.96 2.69
N ARG A 221 5.33 10.95 4.01
CA ARG A 221 6.44 10.56 4.88
C ARG A 221 5.90 9.66 6.01
N PRO A 222 6.75 9.00 6.79
CA PRO A 222 6.33 8.17 7.93
C PRO A 222 5.33 8.85 8.87
N SER A 223 5.40 10.18 8.99
CA SER A 223 4.48 10.97 9.82
C SER A 223 3.12 11.25 9.17
N THR A 224 2.98 11.13 7.85
CA THR A 224 1.80 11.62 7.12
C THR A 224 0.92 10.53 6.49
N TYR A 225 1.41 9.31 6.26
CA TYR A 225 0.61 8.25 5.62
C TYR A 225 -0.75 8.02 6.30
N ALA A 226 -0.76 7.84 7.61
CA ALA A 226 -2.01 7.63 8.36
C ALA A 226 -2.96 8.84 8.27
N SER A 227 -2.43 10.07 8.32
CA SER A 227 -3.24 11.29 8.19
C SER A 227 -3.81 11.49 6.80
N ILE A 228 -3.10 11.09 5.74
CA ILE A 228 -3.60 11.07 4.35
C ILE A 228 -4.80 10.13 4.25
N MET A 229 -4.66 8.87 4.74
CA MET A 229 -5.76 7.90 4.74
C MET A 229 -6.99 8.42 5.49
N ASN A 230 -6.78 9.02 6.66
CA ASN A 230 -7.85 9.61 7.45
C ASN A 230 -8.50 10.81 6.76
N SER A 231 -7.72 11.67 6.10
CA SER A 231 -8.23 12.85 5.41
C SER A 231 -9.14 12.45 4.24
N ILE A 232 -8.77 11.45 3.45
CA ILE A 232 -9.58 10.95 2.33
C ILE A 232 -10.94 10.46 2.85
N LYS A 233 -10.96 9.71 3.94
CA LYS A 233 -12.19 9.16 4.55
C LYS A 233 -13.02 10.25 5.24
N LYS A 234 -12.40 11.07 6.09
CA LYS A 234 -13.09 12.11 6.88
C LYS A 234 -13.71 13.21 6.01
N ARG A 235 -13.05 13.54 4.90
CA ARG A 235 -13.56 14.52 3.94
C ARG A 235 -14.54 13.93 2.94
N GLU A 236 -14.80 12.61 3.03
CA GLU A 236 -15.71 11.88 2.14
C GLU A 236 -15.30 11.96 0.66
N TYR A 237 -13.98 12.00 0.39
CA TYR A 237 -13.49 11.98 -0.99
C TYR A 237 -13.54 10.57 -1.58
N ALA A 238 -13.41 9.55 -0.72
CA ALA A 238 -13.67 8.16 -1.05
C ALA A 238 -14.29 7.45 0.16
N SER A 239 -15.15 6.47 -0.12
CA SER A 239 -15.66 5.50 0.87
C SER A 239 -14.77 4.26 0.89
N LEU A 240 -14.82 3.52 1.99
CA LEU A 240 -14.15 2.22 2.10
C LEU A 240 -15.23 1.13 2.02
N GLU A 241 -15.28 0.42 0.89
CA GLU A 241 -16.20 -0.70 0.65
C GLU A 241 -15.37 -1.98 0.51
N ASN A 242 -15.66 -3.02 1.28
CA ASN A 242 -14.90 -4.27 1.31
C ASN A 242 -13.37 -4.04 1.44
N LYS A 243 -12.96 -3.07 2.28
CA LYS A 243 -11.57 -2.64 2.49
C LYS A 243 -10.90 -1.99 1.29
N GLN A 244 -11.62 -1.69 0.23
CA GLN A 244 -11.14 -1.01 -0.97
C GLN A 244 -11.70 0.41 -1.04
N PHE A 245 -10.87 1.36 -1.44
CA PHE A 245 -11.30 2.74 -1.66
C PHE A 245 -12.14 2.85 -2.92
N LYS A 246 -13.32 3.42 -2.78
CA LYS A 246 -14.22 3.77 -3.88
C LYS A 246 -14.37 5.29 -3.93
N PRO A 247 -13.93 5.95 -5.01
CA PRO A 247 -14.08 7.39 -5.14
C PRO A 247 -15.54 7.82 -5.01
N ALA A 248 -15.81 8.76 -4.11
CA ALA A 248 -17.13 9.38 -3.95
C ALA A 248 -17.32 10.53 -4.96
N ASN A 249 -18.57 10.93 -5.22
CA ASN A 249 -18.86 12.02 -6.14
C ASN A 249 -18.20 13.33 -5.70
N LYS A 250 -18.16 13.62 -4.40
CA LYS A 250 -17.45 14.78 -3.84
C LYS A 250 -15.96 14.76 -4.20
N GLY A 251 -15.29 13.61 -4.06
CA GLY A 251 -13.89 13.47 -4.45
C GLY A 251 -13.67 13.67 -5.95
N ARG A 252 -14.59 13.14 -6.78
CA ARG A 252 -14.52 13.32 -8.25
C ARG A 252 -14.65 14.78 -8.64
N VAL A 253 -15.57 15.53 -8.00
CA VAL A 253 -15.76 16.97 -8.27
C VAL A 253 -14.52 17.75 -7.86
N VAL A 254 -13.96 17.47 -6.68
CA VAL A 254 -12.72 18.14 -6.21
C VAL A 254 -11.56 17.88 -7.17
N VAL A 255 -11.34 16.63 -7.57
CA VAL A 255 -10.26 16.28 -8.52
C VAL A 255 -10.49 16.98 -9.86
N ALA A 256 -11.72 16.96 -10.40
CA ALA A 256 -12.02 17.62 -11.66
C ALA A 256 -11.78 19.15 -11.61
N PHE A 257 -12.09 19.77 -10.48
CA PHE A 257 -11.81 21.20 -10.26
C PHE A 257 -10.30 21.46 -10.24
N LEU A 258 -9.55 20.68 -9.47
CA LEU A 258 -8.12 20.83 -9.34
C LEU A 258 -7.39 20.56 -10.67
N ASP A 259 -7.78 19.52 -11.40
CA ASP A 259 -7.23 19.19 -12.72
C ASP A 259 -7.56 20.29 -13.76
N SER A 260 -8.71 20.95 -13.62
CA SER A 260 -9.11 21.99 -14.57
C SER A 260 -8.41 23.33 -14.38
N TYR A 261 -8.03 23.66 -13.15
CA TYR A 261 -7.54 25.00 -12.79
C TYR A 261 -6.17 25.02 -12.12
N PHE A 262 -5.72 23.90 -11.56
CA PHE A 262 -4.51 23.80 -10.76
C PHE A 262 -3.67 22.56 -11.11
N LEU A 263 -3.76 22.07 -12.35
CA LEU A 263 -3.16 20.81 -12.78
C LEU A 263 -1.68 20.68 -12.38
N ASP A 264 -0.90 21.74 -12.54
CA ASP A 264 0.54 21.71 -12.28
C ASP A 264 0.88 21.49 -10.80
N TYR A 265 -0.04 21.84 -9.89
CA TYR A 265 0.13 21.68 -8.43
C TYR A 265 -0.43 20.37 -7.88
N PHE A 266 -1.15 19.60 -8.70
CA PHE A 266 -1.78 18.35 -8.30
C PHE A 266 -1.26 17.11 -9.05
N LYS A 267 -0.20 17.29 -9.82
CA LYS A 267 0.57 16.18 -10.39
C LYS A 267 1.33 15.42 -9.27
N TYR A 268 1.47 14.12 -9.42
CA TYR A 268 2.23 13.29 -8.47
C TYR A 268 3.68 13.79 -8.34
N ASP A 269 4.32 14.10 -9.48
CA ASP A 269 5.70 14.59 -9.49
C ASP A 269 5.86 15.90 -8.72
N PHE A 270 4.91 16.84 -8.86
CA PHE A 270 4.94 18.09 -8.10
C PHE A 270 4.94 17.86 -6.59
N THR A 271 4.07 16.94 -6.12
CA THR A 271 3.99 16.62 -4.68
C THR A 271 5.27 15.93 -4.21
N ALA A 272 5.83 15.01 -5.00
CA ALA A 272 7.08 14.34 -4.69
C ALA A 272 8.27 15.32 -4.63
N ASP A 273 8.38 16.23 -5.61
CA ASP A 273 9.42 17.26 -5.67
C ASP A 273 9.31 18.26 -4.49
N MET A 274 8.08 18.58 -4.08
CA MET A 274 7.84 19.43 -2.90
C MET A 274 8.30 18.73 -1.62
N GLU A 275 7.98 17.45 -1.44
CA GLU A 275 8.44 16.64 -0.31
C GLU A 275 9.98 16.53 -0.28
N GLU A 276 10.62 16.37 -1.45
CA GLU A 276 12.08 16.36 -1.57
C GLU A 276 12.69 17.72 -1.21
N SER A 277 12.09 18.81 -1.66
CA SER A 277 12.53 20.15 -1.32
C SER A 277 12.41 20.44 0.18
N LEU A 278 11.36 19.94 0.85
CA LEU A 278 11.21 20.04 2.30
C LEU A 278 12.33 19.27 3.05
N ASP A 279 12.72 18.08 2.53
CA ASP A 279 13.84 17.33 3.09
C ASP A 279 15.17 18.07 2.93
N GLN A 280 15.39 18.75 1.78
CA GLN A 280 16.58 19.60 1.55
C GLN A 280 16.62 20.80 2.52
N ILE A 281 15.45 21.40 2.80
CA ILE A 281 15.35 22.44 3.82
C ILE A 281 15.73 21.91 5.21
N ALA A 282 15.23 20.73 5.57
CA ALA A 282 15.56 20.09 6.84
C ALA A 282 17.07 19.80 7.00
N LYS A 283 17.78 19.54 5.89
CA LYS A 283 19.25 19.36 5.86
C LYS A 283 20.03 20.68 5.80
N GLY A 284 19.36 21.82 5.63
CA GLY A 284 20.00 23.12 5.44
C GLY A 284 20.58 23.34 4.03
N GLU A 285 20.21 22.52 3.06
CA GLU A 285 20.68 22.59 1.67
C GLU A 285 19.85 23.58 0.84
N LEU A 286 18.63 23.90 1.28
CA LEU A 286 17.70 24.83 0.61
C LEU A 286 17.11 25.79 1.64
N LEU A 287 16.96 27.08 1.27
CA LEU A 287 16.26 28.06 2.08
C LEU A 287 14.74 27.90 1.84
N TRP A 288 13.98 27.83 2.92
CA TRP A 288 12.51 27.69 2.86
C TRP A 288 11.81 28.85 2.14
N THR A 289 12.37 30.08 2.25
CA THR A 289 11.89 31.28 1.56
C THR A 289 11.93 31.10 0.04
N ASN A 290 13.05 30.57 -0.49
CA ASN A 290 13.20 30.35 -1.93
C ASN A 290 12.17 29.35 -2.46
N LEU A 291 11.87 28.31 -1.68
CA LEU A 291 10.82 27.35 -2.06
C LEU A 291 9.44 27.98 -2.08
N LEU A 292 9.10 28.79 -1.06
CA LEU A 292 7.81 29.46 -0.98
C LEU A 292 7.66 30.53 -2.05
N ASP A 293 8.70 31.31 -2.32
CA ASP A 293 8.65 32.35 -3.36
C ASP A 293 8.40 31.71 -4.73
N LYS A 294 9.15 30.64 -5.07
CA LYS A 294 8.96 29.90 -6.31
C LYS A 294 7.55 29.28 -6.43
N PHE A 295 7.04 28.73 -5.33
CA PHE A 295 5.70 28.17 -5.30
C PHE A 295 4.64 29.27 -5.54
N TRP A 296 4.75 30.39 -4.83
CA TRP A 296 3.77 31.47 -4.86
C TRP A 296 3.75 32.19 -6.20
N GLU A 297 4.92 32.42 -6.81
CA GLU A 297 5.05 33.06 -8.12
C GLU A 297 4.19 32.39 -9.20
N GLY A 298 4.10 31.07 -9.17
CA GLY A 298 3.23 30.32 -10.10
C GLY A 298 1.81 30.13 -9.61
N PHE A 299 1.59 29.96 -8.30
CA PHE A 299 0.30 29.62 -7.73
C PHE A 299 -0.67 30.82 -7.69
N GLU A 300 -0.18 32.00 -7.32
CA GLU A 300 -0.99 33.23 -7.23
C GLU A 300 -1.71 33.57 -8.53
N PRO A 301 -1.08 33.58 -9.73
CA PRO A 301 -1.77 33.79 -10.99
C PRO A 301 -2.89 32.79 -11.25
N SER A 302 -2.68 31.52 -10.89
CA SER A 302 -3.71 30.46 -11.03
C SER A 302 -4.91 30.73 -10.13
N VAL A 303 -4.68 31.16 -8.89
CA VAL A 303 -5.75 31.55 -7.96
C VAL A 303 -6.53 32.75 -8.50
N ASN A 304 -5.81 33.80 -8.94
CA ASN A 304 -6.43 35.02 -9.46
C ASN A 304 -7.29 34.76 -10.71
N SER A 305 -6.82 33.88 -11.61
CA SER A 305 -7.59 33.48 -12.80
C SER A 305 -8.91 32.78 -12.46
N VAL A 306 -8.93 31.98 -11.38
CA VAL A 306 -10.16 31.33 -10.93
C VAL A 306 -11.10 32.29 -10.21
N LEU A 307 -10.57 33.25 -9.46
CA LEU A 307 -11.38 34.26 -8.77
C LEU A 307 -12.13 35.20 -9.73
N GLU A 308 -11.64 35.37 -10.97
CA GLU A 308 -12.31 36.14 -12.02
C GLU A 308 -13.52 35.41 -12.64
N LEU A 309 -13.62 34.06 -12.46
CA LEU A 309 -14.70 33.27 -13.02
C LEU A 309 -15.96 33.35 -12.16
N SER A 310 -17.10 33.37 -12.83
CA SER A 310 -18.39 33.19 -12.16
C SER A 310 -18.58 31.72 -11.75
N ASN A 311 -19.39 31.50 -10.72
CA ASN A 311 -19.77 30.11 -10.31
C ASN A 311 -20.40 29.33 -11.46
N ARG A 312 -21.08 30.00 -12.39
CA ARG A 312 -21.70 29.34 -13.54
C ARG A 312 -20.65 28.80 -14.50
N GLU A 313 -19.64 29.60 -14.86
CA GLU A 313 -18.53 29.15 -15.74
C GLU A 313 -17.79 27.98 -15.17
N VAL A 314 -17.51 28.02 -13.85
CA VAL A 314 -16.86 26.88 -13.15
C VAL A 314 -17.73 25.62 -13.23
N LEU A 315 -19.05 25.72 -12.97
CA LEU A 315 -19.96 24.58 -13.03
C LEU A 315 -20.11 24.02 -14.45
N GLU A 316 -20.17 24.87 -15.46
CA GLU A 316 -20.23 24.47 -16.88
C GLU A 316 -18.97 23.67 -17.26
N LYS A 317 -17.78 24.15 -16.86
CA LYS A 317 -16.53 23.43 -17.08
C LYS A 317 -16.50 22.07 -16.38
N LEU A 318 -16.91 22.03 -15.12
CA LEU A 318 -16.97 20.77 -14.35
C LEU A 318 -17.99 19.79 -14.93
N ASN A 319 -19.14 20.26 -15.41
CA ASN A 319 -20.12 19.41 -16.11
C ASN A 319 -19.52 18.76 -17.34
N GLN A 320 -18.76 19.49 -18.16
CA GLN A 320 -18.10 18.93 -19.33
C GLN A 320 -17.09 17.82 -18.96
N VAL A 321 -16.25 18.07 -17.95
CA VAL A 321 -15.21 17.11 -17.52
C VAL A 321 -15.79 15.89 -16.84
N LEU A 322 -16.87 16.03 -16.09
CA LEU A 322 -17.45 14.96 -15.26
C LEU A 322 -18.57 14.20 -15.95
N LYS A 323 -19.09 14.67 -17.10
CA LYS A 323 -20.28 14.11 -17.77
C LYS A 323 -20.23 12.57 -17.87
N GLU A 324 -19.18 12.02 -18.45
CA GLU A 324 -19.04 10.56 -18.64
C GLU A 324 -18.88 9.80 -17.32
N ARG A 325 -18.30 10.42 -16.32
CA ARG A 325 -18.03 9.80 -15.01
C ARG A 325 -19.20 9.84 -14.06
N LEU A 326 -20.00 10.90 -14.10
CA LEU A 326 -21.18 11.06 -13.26
C LEU A 326 -22.40 10.37 -13.86
N PHE A 327 -22.47 10.29 -15.18
CA PHE A 327 -23.60 9.75 -15.93
C PHE A 327 -23.22 8.62 -16.89
N PRO A 328 -22.64 7.51 -16.38
CA PRO A 328 -22.13 6.41 -17.24
C PRO A 328 -23.24 5.72 -18.04
N SER A 329 -24.51 5.83 -17.61
CA SER A 329 -25.68 5.28 -18.29
C SER A 329 -26.46 6.31 -19.12
N GLY A 330 -25.87 7.49 -19.34
CA GLY A 330 -26.53 8.64 -19.96
C GLY A 330 -26.99 9.67 -18.94
N ASP A 331 -27.16 10.89 -19.41
CA ASP A 331 -27.48 12.08 -18.62
C ASP A 331 -28.98 12.47 -18.67
N SER A 332 -29.85 11.58 -19.15
CA SER A 332 -31.29 11.84 -19.22
C SER A 332 -31.97 11.71 -17.85
N CYS A 333 -32.80 12.65 -17.50
CA CYS A 333 -33.60 12.60 -16.28
C CYS A 333 -34.65 11.50 -16.36
N PRO A 334 -34.75 10.61 -15.35
CA PRO A 334 -35.75 9.52 -15.38
C PRO A 334 -37.20 10.00 -15.25
N LYS A 335 -37.44 11.27 -14.88
CA LYS A 335 -38.79 11.84 -14.68
C LYS A 335 -39.29 12.66 -15.86
N CYS A 336 -38.45 13.39 -16.58
CA CYS A 336 -38.87 14.36 -17.60
C CYS A 336 -38.04 14.34 -18.87
N SER A 337 -37.07 13.47 -19.01
CA SER A 337 -36.10 13.40 -20.12
C SER A 337 -35.21 14.64 -20.31
N GLY A 338 -35.26 15.61 -19.40
CA GLY A 338 -34.30 16.72 -19.34
C GLY A 338 -32.88 16.22 -19.02
N VAL A 339 -31.88 17.07 -19.16
CA VAL A 339 -30.48 16.69 -18.95
C VAL A 339 -30.13 16.78 -17.46
N LEU A 340 -29.47 15.73 -16.93
CA LEU A 340 -28.90 15.76 -15.58
C LEU A 340 -27.58 16.54 -15.60
N THR A 341 -27.44 17.50 -14.69
CA THR A 341 -26.26 18.36 -14.58
C THR A 341 -25.83 18.53 -13.13
N LEU A 342 -24.57 18.85 -12.93
CA LEU A 342 -24.07 19.28 -11.64
C LEU A 342 -24.61 20.68 -11.33
N LYS A 343 -25.31 20.81 -10.22
CA LYS A 343 -25.81 22.09 -9.68
C LYS A 343 -25.15 22.34 -8.32
N ASN A 344 -25.17 23.56 -7.83
CA ASN A 344 -24.67 23.91 -6.52
C ASN A 344 -25.74 24.54 -5.65
N SER A 345 -25.85 24.06 -4.43
CA SER A 345 -26.72 24.65 -3.41
C SER A 345 -25.86 25.35 -2.36
N PRO A 346 -26.19 26.60 -1.97
CA PRO A 346 -25.48 27.29 -0.90
C PRO A 346 -25.48 26.52 0.43
N LYS A 347 -26.53 25.74 0.69
CA LYS A 347 -26.70 25.00 1.93
C LYS A 347 -26.11 23.58 1.91
N PHE A 348 -26.21 22.90 0.78
CA PHE A 348 -25.88 21.47 0.67
C PHE A 348 -24.66 21.18 -0.23
N GLY A 349 -24.11 22.21 -0.85
CA GLY A 349 -22.99 22.07 -1.80
C GLY A 349 -23.42 21.46 -3.15
N PRO A 350 -22.48 20.88 -3.91
CA PRO A 350 -22.76 20.36 -5.25
C PRO A 350 -23.65 19.13 -5.21
N PHE A 351 -24.65 19.10 -6.12
CA PHE A 351 -25.58 17.98 -6.28
C PHE A 351 -25.94 17.79 -7.77
N ILE A 352 -26.45 16.61 -8.11
CA ILE A 352 -26.95 16.31 -9.46
C ILE A 352 -28.43 16.72 -9.52
N GLY A 353 -28.77 17.62 -10.44
CA GLY A 353 -30.14 18.07 -10.67
C GLY A 353 -30.52 18.04 -12.16
N CYS A 354 -31.80 17.95 -12.43
CA CYS A 354 -32.33 18.05 -13.80
C CYS A 354 -32.25 19.49 -14.32
N SER A 355 -31.99 19.67 -15.64
CA SER A 355 -32.03 20.99 -16.29
C SER A 355 -33.41 21.65 -16.18
N GLU A 356 -34.46 20.84 -16.29
CA GLU A 356 -35.85 21.26 -16.25
C GLU A 356 -36.40 21.43 -14.83
N TYR A 357 -35.59 21.17 -13.80
CA TYR A 357 -35.99 21.42 -12.42
C TYR A 357 -35.88 22.90 -12.10
N ASP A 358 -37.01 23.52 -11.83
CA ASP A 358 -37.09 24.85 -11.27
C ASP A 358 -37.45 24.82 -9.78
N GLU A 359 -37.26 25.95 -9.10
CA GLU A 359 -37.52 26.09 -7.66
C GLU A 359 -39.00 25.99 -7.28
N THR A 360 -39.89 25.91 -8.26
CA THR A 360 -41.32 25.82 -8.05
C THR A 360 -41.85 24.39 -8.00
N GLY A 361 -40.99 23.39 -8.21
CA GLY A 361 -41.29 21.96 -8.06
C GLY A 361 -41.88 21.28 -9.25
#